data_2b5133b43115e46aface8442894ef34b
#
_entry.id   2b5133b43115e46aface8442894ef34b
#
_cell.length_a   1.000
_cell.length_b   1.000
_cell.length_c   1.000
_cell.angle_alpha   90.00
_cell.angle_beta   90.00
_cell.angle_gamma   90.00
#
_symmetry.space_group_name_H-M   'P 1'
#
loop_
_entity.id
_entity.type
_entity.pdbx_description
1 polymer ?
#
loop_
_entity_poly.entity_id
_entity_poly.type
_entity_poly.pdbx_seq_one_letter_code
_entity_poly.pdbx_strand_id
1 'polypeptide(L)'
;MKFYVCAHCGNIIAYAEDKGVPVSCCGEIMQELVPNTKEASVEKHLPVIEQAGTVVTVKIGSAPHPMLPEHYIGWVALETKQGNQRKPLPLDGAPQIKFALTEGDEIVAAYAW
;
A
#
# COMPACT_ATOMS: atom_id res chain seq x y z
N MET A 1 10.47 -0.76 -0.59
CA MET A 1 9.59 -1.73 0.10
C MET A 1 8.98 -2.65 -0.94
N LYS A 2 9.02 -3.96 -0.70
CA LYS A 2 8.51 -4.95 -1.66
C LYS A 2 7.41 -5.78 -1.03
N PHE A 3 6.39 -6.07 -1.83
CA PHE A 3 5.27 -6.92 -1.44
C PHE A 3 5.21 -8.12 -2.37
N TYR A 4 4.74 -9.24 -1.85
CA TYR A 4 4.62 -10.49 -2.58
C TYR A 4 3.21 -11.05 -2.42
N VAL A 5 2.69 -11.69 -3.45
CA VAL A 5 1.33 -12.21 -3.46
C VAL A 5 1.33 -13.70 -3.81
N CYS A 6 0.43 -14.44 -3.16
CA CYS A 6 0.13 -15.81 -3.54
C CYS A 6 -0.89 -15.81 -4.66
N ALA A 7 -0.56 -16.45 -5.79
CA ALA A 7 -1.45 -16.51 -6.94
C ALA A 7 -2.72 -17.33 -6.69
N HIS A 8 -2.72 -18.18 -5.66
CA HIS A 8 -3.86 -19.06 -5.36
C HIS A 8 -4.79 -18.49 -4.31
N CYS A 9 -4.27 -18.09 -3.16
CA CYS A 9 -5.13 -17.65 -2.05
C CYS A 9 -5.19 -16.14 -1.89
N GLY A 10 -4.31 -15.39 -2.56
CA GLY A 10 -4.30 -13.95 -2.48
C GLY A 10 -3.60 -13.36 -1.27
N ASN A 11 -2.94 -14.18 -0.44
CA ASN A 11 -2.14 -13.64 0.65
C ASN A 11 -1.10 -12.65 0.12
N ILE A 12 -0.95 -11.54 0.82
CA ILE A 12 0.08 -10.54 0.51
C ILE A 12 0.98 -10.41 1.73
N ILE A 13 2.30 -10.49 1.49
CA ILE A 13 3.29 -10.38 2.55
C ILE A 13 4.34 -9.33 2.20
N ALA A 14 5.04 -8.86 3.22
CA ALA A 14 6.27 -8.10 3.07
C ALA A 14 7.28 -8.67 4.05
N TYR A 15 8.55 -8.76 3.64
CA TYR A 15 9.58 -9.23 4.55
C TYR A 15 9.93 -8.15 5.55
N ALA A 16 9.93 -8.49 6.82
CA ALA A 16 10.55 -7.62 7.82
C ALA A 16 12.07 -7.62 7.62
N GLU A 17 12.61 -8.75 7.21
CA GLU A 17 14.03 -8.90 6.89
C GLU A 17 14.15 -9.90 5.75
N ASP A 18 14.76 -9.51 4.65
CA ASP A 18 14.90 -10.34 3.46
C ASP A 18 16.30 -10.93 3.41
N LYS A 19 16.40 -12.25 3.52
CA LYS A 19 17.67 -12.97 3.44
C LYS A 19 17.91 -13.62 2.07
N GLY A 20 17.09 -13.27 1.08
CA GLY A 20 17.22 -13.80 -0.26
C GLY A 20 16.63 -15.17 -0.47
N VAL A 21 15.87 -15.68 0.49
CA VAL A 21 15.20 -16.97 0.40
C VAL A 21 13.73 -16.74 0.03
N PRO A 22 13.25 -17.28 -1.08
CA PRO A 22 11.87 -17.06 -1.48
C PRO A 22 10.88 -17.77 -0.54
N VAL A 23 9.69 -17.17 -0.41
CA VAL A 23 8.60 -17.74 0.38
C VAL A 23 7.60 -18.41 -0.54
N SER A 24 7.18 -19.62 -0.15
CA SER A 24 6.15 -20.36 -0.88
C SER A 24 4.83 -20.27 -0.12
N CYS A 25 3.74 -20.24 -0.88
CA CYS A 25 2.38 -20.28 -0.34
C CYS A 25 1.53 -21.09 -1.30
N CYS A 26 0.69 -21.97 -0.78
CA CYS A 26 -0.15 -22.87 -1.59
C CYS A 26 0.66 -23.66 -2.61
N GLY A 27 1.87 -24.09 -2.23
CA GLY A 27 2.71 -24.93 -3.08
C GLY A 27 3.47 -24.22 -4.18
N GLU A 28 3.41 -22.90 -4.26
CA GLU A 28 4.14 -22.12 -5.25
C GLU A 28 4.88 -20.95 -4.63
N ILE A 29 5.96 -20.54 -5.26
CA ILE A 29 6.71 -19.38 -4.82
C ILE A 29 5.84 -18.13 -5.03
N MET A 30 5.77 -17.28 -4.02
CA MET A 30 5.02 -16.03 -4.10
C MET A 30 5.66 -15.08 -5.10
N GLN A 31 4.82 -14.32 -5.81
CA GLN A 31 5.26 -13.41 -6.84
C GLN A 31 5.33 -11.98 -6.32
N GLU A 32 6.34 -11.24 -6.74
CA GLU A 32 6.46 -9.84 -6.37
C GLU A 32 5.34 -9.01 -6.97
N LEU A 33 4.69 -8.20 -6.15
CA LEU A 33 3.74 -7.19 -6.60
C LEU A 33 4.53 -5.95 -7.00
N VAL A 34 4.39 -5.52 -8.25
CA VAL A 34 5.05 -4.32 -8.74
C VAL A 34 4.02 -3.19 -8.75
N PRO A 35 4.23 -2.12 -7.96
CA PRO A 35 3.30 -0.99 -7.93
C PRO A 35 3.19 -0.33 -9.31
N ASN A 36 2.02 0.24 -9.59
CA ASN A 36 1.77 0.99 -10.82
C ASN A 36 1.98 0.18 -12.10
N THR A 37 1.69 -1.12 -12.05
CA THR A 37 1.65 -1.95 -13.22
C THR A 37 0.32 -1.75 -13.96
N LYS A 38 0.07 -2.54 -14.99
CA LYS A 38 -1.06 -2.31 -15.88
C LYS A 38 -2.43 -2.22 -15.19
N GLU A 39 -2.68 -3.01 -14.16
CA GLU A 39 -3.94 -2.93 -13.42
C GLU A 39 -3.98 -1.72 -12.49
N ALA A 40 -2.82 -1.34 -11.99
CA ALA A 40 -2.68 -0.21 -11.08
C ALA A 40 -2.30 1.07 -11.82
N SER A 41 -2.20 1.04 -13.12
CA SER A 41 -1.83 2.21 -13.92
C SER A 41 -2.95 3.25 -14.02
N VAL A 42 -4.14 2.90 -13.58
CA VAL A 42 -5.28 3.81 -13.59
C VAL A 42 -5.02 4.91 -12.57
N GLU A 43 -5.13 6.16 -12.98
CA GLU A 43 -4.82 7.32 -12.15
C GLU A 43 -5.49 7.30 -10.78
N LYS A 44 -6.71 6.82 -10.71
CA LYS A 44 -7.46 6.77 -9.44
C LYS A 44 -6.88 5.79 -8.43
N HIS A 45 -5.88 4.99 -8.81
CA HIS A 45 -5.17 4.10 -7.90
C HIS A 45 -3.82 4.67 -7.46
N LEU A 46 -3.39 5.79 -8.01
CA LEU A 46 -2.13 6.42 -7.64
C LEU A 46 -2.30 7.19 -6.33
N PRO A 47 -1.45 6.92 -5.32
CA PRO A 47 -1.53 7.66 -4.06
C PRO A 47 -1.09 9.11 -4.24
N VAL A 48 -1.84 10.03 -3.67
CA VAL A 48 -1.47 11.44 -3.58
C VAL A 48 -1.16 11.74 -2.12
N ILE A 49 0.02 12.26 -1.86
CA ILE A 49 0.51 12.49 -0.50
C ILE A 49 0.41 13.97 -0.17
N GLU A 50 -0.23 14.28 0.96
CA GLU A 50 -0.28 15.63 1.52
C GLU A 50 0.28 15.58 2.93
N GLN A 51 1.18 16.50 3.26
CA GLN A 51 1.79 16.52 4.57
C GLN A 51 1.57 17.87 5.23
N ALA A 52 1.13 17.84 6.48
CA ALA A 52 1.00 19.02 7.33
C ALA A 52 1.68 18.71 8.66
N GLY A 53 2.89 19.26 8.86
CA GLY A 53 3.68 18.93 10.04
C GLY A 53 4.05 17.46 10.07
N THR A 54 3.65 16.76 11.12
CA THR A 54 3.90 15.33 11.27
C THR A 54 2.71 14.46 10.85
N VAL A 55 1.65 15.07 10.30
CA VAL A 55 0.48 14.32 9.83
C VAL A 55 0.55 14.21 8.32
N VAL A 56 0.49 12.98 7.82
CA VAL A 56 0.49 12.69 6.40
C VAL A 56 -0.87 12.14 6.00
N THR A 57 -1.49 12.75 5.00
CA THR A 57 -2.74 12.25 4.43
C THR A 57 -2.43 11.64 3.07
N VAL A 58 -2.79 10.37 2.90
CA VAL A 58 -2.65 9.69 1.61
C VAL A 58 -4.02 9.54 1.00
N LYS A 59 -4.22 10.17 -0.15
CA LYS A 59 -5.45 10.09 -0.93
C LYS A 59 -5.22 9.20 -2.13
N ILE A 60 -6.21 8.38 -2.44
CA ILE A 60 -6.07 7.41 -3.53
C ILE A 60 -6.67 7.97 -4.80
N GLY A 61 -5.79 8.35 -5.72
CA GLY A 61 -6.17 8.87 -7.01
C GLY A 61 -6.59 10.31 -7.00
N SER A 62 -6.76 10.87 -8.20
CA SER A 62 -7.20 12.24 -8.40
C SER A 62 -8.72 12.36 -8.46
N ALA A 63 -9.41 11.23 -8.62
CA ALA A 63 -10.88 11.17 -8.66
C ALA A 63 -11.36 10.18 -7.59
N PRO A 64 -12.60 10.32 -7.11
CA PRO A 64 -13.14 9.38 -6.14
C PRO A 64 -13.11 7.96 -6.67
N HIS A 65 -12.63 7.03 -5.86
CA HIS A 65 -12.61 5.62 -6.19
C HIS A 65 -13.83 4.96 -5.59
N PRO A 66 -14.58 4.14 -6.35
CA PRO A 66 -15.71 3.41 -5.77
C PRO A 66 -15.21 2.43 -4.72
N MET A 67 -15.68 2.56 -3.50
CA MET A 67 -15.32 1.68 -2.39
C MET A 67 -16.44 0.66 -2.19
N LEU A 68 -16.58 -0.24 -3.16
CA LEU A 68 -17.62 -1.29 -3.14
C LEU A 68 -17.01 -2.58 -2.60
N PRO A 69 -17.82 -3.44 -1.96
CA PRO A 69 -17.29 -4.71 -1.40
C PRO A 69 -16.56 -5.58 -2.40
N GLU A 70 -16.95 -5.56 -3.67
CA GLU A 70 -16.33 -6.36 -4.73
C GLU A 70 -15.19 -5.61 -5.44
N HIS A 71 -15.00 -4.34 -5.17
CA HIS A 71 -14.00 -3.54 -5.85
C HIS A 71 -13.60 -2.36 -4.97
N TYR A 72 -12.54 -2.51 -4.21
CA TYR A 72 -12.08 -1.49 -3.27
C TYR A 72 -10.57 -1.56 -3.09
N ILE A 73 -10.01 -0.46 -2.58
CA ILE A 73 -8.62 -0.43 -2.15
C ILE A 73 -8.60 -0.83 -0.68
N GLY A 74 -7.92 -1.92 -0.37
CA GLY A 74 -7.99 -2.52 0.95
C GLY A 74 -7.12 -1.85 1.98
N TRP A 75 -5.94 -1.39 1.58
CA TRP A 75 -4.97 -0.83 2.53
C TRP A 75 -3.94 0.05 1.84
N VAL A 76 -3.28 0.86 2.67
CA VAL A 76 -2.20 1.75 2.23
C VAL A 76 -0.99 1.52 3.13
N ALA A 77 0.19 1.42 2.52
CA ALA A 77 1.46 1.38 3.23
C ALA A 77 2.22 2.66 2.96
N LEU A 78 2.75 3.26 4.01
CA LEU A 78 3.59 4.45 3.93
C LEU A 78 5.00 4.07 4.34
N GLU A 79 5.94 4.28 3.44
CA GLU A 79 7.36 4.06 3.71
C GLU A 79 8.04 5.38 3.98
N THR A 80 8.79 5.45 5.10
CA THR A 80 9.57 6.62 5.48
C THR A 80 11.01 6.19 5.75
N LYS A 81 11.88 7.15 5.98
CA LYS A 81 13.28 6.85 6.30
C LYS A 81 13.45 6.10 7.63
N GLN A 82 12.52 6.27 8.56
CA GLN A 82 12.59 5.62 9.87
C GLN A 82 11.82 4.32 9.96
N GLY A 83 11.11 3.94 8.91
CA GLY A 83 10.35 2.70 8.92
C GLY A 83 9.15 2.76 8.01
N ASN A 84 8.13 1.96 8.33
CA ASN A 84 6.91 1.93 7.54
C ASN A 84 5.69 1.71 8.42
N GLN A 85 4.53 2.12 7.89
CA GLN A 85 3.24 1.92 8.53
C GLN A 85 2.27 1.39 7.48
N ARG A 86 1.33 0.57 7.90
CA ARG A 86 0.28 0.07 7.03
C ARG A 86 -1.06 0.23 7.75
N LYS A 87 -2.04 0.78 7.06
CA LYS A 87 -3.38 0.93 7.61
C LYS A 87 -4.43 0.51 6.60
N PRO A 88 -5.51 -0.15 7.05
CA PRO A 88 -6.63 -0.45 6.16
C PRO A 88 -7.39 0.82 5.84
N LEU A 89 -8.02 0.84 4.67
CA LEU A 89 -8.95 1.89 4.29
C LEU A 89 -10.37 1.47 4.66
N PRO A 90 -11.18 2.37 5.22
CA PRO A 90 -12.59 2.05 5.46
C PRO A 90 -13.31 1.89 4.12
N LEU A 91 -14.28 0.96 4.07
CA LEU A 91 -15.07 0.73 2.87
C LEU A 91 -16.03 1.88 2.58
N ASP A 92 -16.44 2.60 3.60
CA ASP A 92 -17.31 3.75 3.48
C ASP A 92 -16.51 5.02 3.73
N GLY A 93 -16.86 6.09 3.03
CA GLY A 93 -16.19 7.37 3.15
C GLY A 93 -15.18 7.61 2.04
N ALA A 94 -14.39 8.65 2.20
CA ALA A 94 -13.40 9.04 1.21
C ALA A 94 -12.23 8.05 1.19
N PRO A 95 -11.67 7.75 0.01
CA PRO A 95 -10.52 6.83 -0.09
C PRO A 95 -9.23 7.53 0.33
N GLN A 96 -9.10 7.80 1.60
CA GLN A 96 -7.92 8.44 2.18
C GLN A 96 -7.65 7.91 3.57
N ILE A 97 -6.40 8.01 3.99
CA ILE A 97 -5.96 7.57 5.31
C ILE A 97 -4.87 8.51 5.82
N LYS A 98 -4.82 8.71 7.14
CA LYS A 98 -3.82 9.56 7.77
C LYS A 98 -2.82 8.73 8.54
N PHE A 99 -1.58 9.18 8.48
CA PHE A 99 -0.47 8.60 9.25
C PHE A 99 0.19 9.68 10.08
N ALA A 100 0.67 9.31 11.26
CA ALA A 100 1.47 10.20 12.10
C ALA A 100 2.94 9.81 11.96
N LEU A 101 3.79 10.82 11.77
CA LEU A 101 5.22 10.61 11.69
C LEU A 101 5.90 11.13 12.94
N THR A 102 7.05 10.56 13.25
CA THR A 102 7.96 11.15 14.23
C THR A 102 8.55 12.43 13.63
N GLU A 103 8.74 13.43 14.45
CA GLU A 103 9.35 14.68 14.00
C GLU A 103 10.72 14.39 13.39
N GLY A 104 10.98 14.98 12.22
CA GLY A 104 12.23 14.77 11.51
C GLY A 104 12.23 13.57 10.55
N ASP A 105 11.17 12.75 10.56
CA ASP A 105 11.05 11.65 9.60
C ASP A 105 10.71 12.19 8.22
N GLU A 106 11.08 11.44 7.19
CA GLU A 106 10.87 11.83 5.80
C GLU A 106 10.16 10.73 5.03
N ILE A 107 9.19 11.13 4.21
CA ILE A 107 8.43 10.21 3.36
C ILE A 107 9.29 9.73 2.21
N VAL A 108 9.28 8.43 1.96
CA VAL A 108 9.92 7.82 0.79
C VAL A 108 8.88 7.50 -0.27
N ALA A 109 7.82 6.80 0.09
CA ALA A 109 6.80 6.37 -0.87
C ALA A 109 5.52 5.93 -0.17
N ALA A 110 4.42 5.91 -0.94
CA ALA A 110 3.16 5.32 -0.48
C ALA A 110 2.70 4.29 -1.50
N TYR A 111 2.10 3.22 -1.01
CA TYR A 111 1.61 2.11 -1.82
C TYR A 111 0.17 1.82 -1.44
N ALA A 112 -0.67 1.55 -2.43
CA ALA A 112 -2.08 1.23 -2.22
C ALA A 112 -2.45 -0.06 -2.96
N TRP A 113 -3.19 -0.94 -2.26
CA TRP A 113 -3.62 -2.24 -2.80
C TRP A 113 -5.07 -2.54 -2.47
#